data_e468747434e42059918155afb6f729ff
#
_entry.id   e468747434e42059918155afb6f729ff
#
_cell.length_a   1.000
_cell.length_b   1.000
_cell.length_c   1.000
_cell.angle_alpha   90.00
_cell.angle_beta   90.00
_cell.angle_gamma   90.00
#
_symmetry.space_group_name_H-M   'P 1'
#
loop_
_entity.id
_entity.type
_entity.pdbx_description
1 polymer ?
#
loop_
_entity_poly.entity_id
_entity_poly.type
_entity_poly.pdbx_seq_one_letter_code
_entity_poly.pdbx_strand_id
1 'polypeptide(L)'
;MKIRHGGLGDVPAVLDFWLLAAEGTDRRDSPGKVVALIERDPEALLLAELDGELVGTLIAGWDGWRAHLYRLAVHPSHRRKGIATTLLAAAESRFAAFGAFRADAMVLDDNVSAHGAWSAAGYSPQPTWSRWVKPLK
;
A
#
# COMPACT_ATOMS: atom_id res chain seq x y z
N MET A 1 11.10 -11.21 9.61
CA MET A 1 9.99 -10.65 8.78
C MET A 1 10.22 -10.99 7.32
N LYS A 2 9.16 -11.36 6.62
CA LYS A 2 9.23 -11.75 5.21
C LYS A 2 8.31 -10.86 4.39
N ILE A 3 8.82 -10.33 3.28
CA ILE A 3 8.01 -9.61 2.29
C ILE A 3 7.79 -10.56 1.11
N ARG A 4 6.55 -10.69 0.69
CA ARG A 4 6.20 -11.50 -0.48
C ARG A 4 5.05 -10.89 -1.26
N HIS A 5 4.82 -11.38 -2.47
CA HIS A 5 3.68 -10.98 -3.28
C HIS A 5 2.42 -11.71 -2.81
N GLY A 6 1.29 -11.00 -2.80
CA GLY A 6 0.01 -11.59 -2.50
C GLY A 6 -0.50 -12.41 -3.66
N GLY A 7 -1.06 -13.59 -3.36
CA GLY A 7 -1.72 -14.43 -4.35
C GLY A 7 -3.22 -14.51 -4.12
N LEU A 8 -3.93 -15.22 -5.00
CA LEU A 8 -5.38 -15.33 -4.91
C LEU A 8 -5.85 -15.95 -3.59
N GLY A 9 -5.05 -16.85 -3.01
CA GLY A 9 -5.37 -17.45 -1.71
C GLY A 9 -5.29 -16.48 -0.54
N ASP A 10 -4.67 -15.32 -0.72
CA ASP A 10 -4.53 -14.31 0.33
C ASP A 10 -5.71 -13.33 0.40
N VAL A 11 -6.63 -13.36 -0.57
CA VAL A 11 -7.68 -12.37 -0.69
C VAL A 11 -8.54 -12.24 0.58
N PRO A 12 -9.04 -13.32 1.20
CA PRO A 12 -9.81 -13.17 2.44
C PRO A 12 -9.02 -12.54 3.58
N ALA A 13 -7.77 -12.98 3.78
CA ALA A 13 -6.93 -12.47 4.85
C ALA A 13 -6.58 -10.99 4.65
N VAL A 14 -6.34 -10.58 3.42
CA VAL A 14 -6.04 -9.18 3.09
C VAL A 14 -7.25 -8.29 3.36
N LEU A 15 -8.45 -8.72 2.98
CA LEU A 15 -9.67 -7.95 3.24
C LEU A 15 -9.92 -7.81 4.74
N ASP A 16 -9.78 -8.88 5.50
CA ASP A 16 -9.91 -8.83 6.95
C ASP A 16 -8.86 -7.91 7.57
N PHE A 17 -7.64 -7.99 7.06
CA PHE A 17 -6.54 -7.14 7.54
C PHE A 17 -6.84 -5.66 7.32
N TRP A 18 -7.39 -5.29 6.17
CA TRP A 18 -7.71 -3.89 5.88
C TRP A 18 -8.86 -3.38 6.74
N LEU A 19 -9.81 -4.22 7.13
CA LEU A 19 -10.84 -3.82 8.08
C LEU A 19 -10.25 -3.46 9.45
N LEU A 20 -9.17 -4.14 9.84
CA LEU A 20 -8.50 -3.92 11.12
C LEU A 20 -7.51 -2.76 11.07
N ALA A 21 -6.71 -2.66 10.01
CA ALA A 21 -5.49 -1.87 10.02
C ALA A 21 -5.48 -0.67 9.09
N ALA A 22 -6.25 -0.70 8.00
CA ALA A 22 -6.22 0.39 7.01
C ALA A 22 -7.10 1.55 7.45
N GLU A 23 -6.57 2.76 7.28
CA GLU A 23 -7.33 4.00 7.43
C GLU A 23 -7.97 4.35 6.10
N GLY A 24 -9.19 4.88 6.15
CA GLY A 24 -9.86 5.34 4.95
C GLY A 24 -11.34 5.54 5.19
N THR A 25 -11.87 6.64 4.69
CA THR A 25 -13.26 7.01 4.85
C THR A 25 -14.14 6.55 3.69
N ASP A 26 -13.52 6.20 2.55
CA ASP A 26 -14.24 5.88 1.32
C ASP A 26 -13.75 4.54 0.76
N ARG A 27 -13.72 3.53 1.62
CA ARG A 27 -13.30 2.20 1.20
C ARG A 27 -14.45 1.43 0.58
N ARG A 28 -14.19 0.90 -0.60
CA ARG A 28 -15.13 0.02 -1.30
C ARG A 28 -14.41 -1.27 -1.68
N ASP A 29 -13.82 -1.90 -0.67
CA ASP A 29 -13.07 -3.12 -0.88
C ASP A 29 -14.01 -4.29 -1.12
N SER A 30 -13.65 -5.14 -2.05
CA SER A 30 -14.39 -6.35 -2.35
C SER A 30 -13.40 -7.44 -2.79
N PRO A 31 -13.77 -8.73 -2.64
CA PRO A 31 -12.91 -9.80 -3.14
C PRO A 31 -12.61 -9.65 -4.63
N GLY A 32 -13.60 -9.25 -5.43
CA GLY A 32 -13.43 -9.08 -6.88
C GLY A 32 -12.39 -8.03 -7.24
N LYS A 33 -12.31 -6.94 -6.49
CA LYS A 33 -11.31 -5.89 -6.73
C LYS A 33 -9.90 -6.39 -6.44
N VAL A 34 -9.72 -7.12 -5.38
CA VAL A 34 -8.40 -7.65 -5.01
C VAL A 34 -7.97 -8.73 -6.01
N VAL A 35 -8.89 -9.61 -6.40
CA VAL A 35 -8.62 -10.61 -7.44
C VAL A 35 -8.20 -9.94 -8.74
N ALA A 36 -8.93 -8.92 -9.18
CA ALA A 36 -8.62 -8.20 -10.42
C ALA A 36 -7.23 -7.55 -10.37
N LEU A 37 -6.87 -6.96 -9.22
CA LEU A 37 -5.53 -6.40 -9.04
C LEU A 37 -4.45 -7.45 -9.21
N ILE A 38 -4.59 -8.58 -8.51
CA ILE A 38 -3.59 -9.66 -8.53
C ILE A 38 -3.47 -10.27 -9.94
N GLU A 39 -4.60 -10.46 -10.62
CA GLU A 39 -4.59 -11.03 -11.97
C GLU A 39 -3.97 -10.08 -12.99
N ARG A 40 -4.22 -8.78 -12.85
CA ARG A 40 -3.63 -7.80 -13.74
C ARG A 40 -2.13 -7.62 -13.50
N ASP A 41 -1.71 -7.60 -12.23
CA ASP A 41 -0.32 -7.33 -11.87
C ASP A 41 0.05 -8.15 -10.63
N PRO A 42 0.55 -9.39 -10.84
CA PRO A 42 0.85 -10.30 -9.74
C PRO A 42 1.91 -9.82 -8.76
N GLU A 43 2.66 -8.79 -9.10
CA GLU A 43 3.73 -8.25 -8.25
C GLU A 43 3.36 -6.94 -7.56
N ALA A 44 2.14 -6.45 -7.75
CA ALA A 44 1.73 -5.16 -7.19
C ALA A 44 1.39 -5.24 -5.71
N LEU A 45 0.75 -6.31 -5.25
CA LEU A 45 0.34 -6.44 -3.85
C LEU A 45 1.46 -7.06 -3.03
N LEU A 46 2.04 -6.24 -2.15
CA LEU A 46 3.10 -6.66 -1.24
C LEU A 46 2.53 -6.97 0.13
N LEU A 47 2.93 -8.10 0.69
CA LEU A 47 2.52 -8.54 2.02
C LEU A 47 3.75 -8.71 2.90
N ALA A 48 3.63 -8.26 4.15
CA ALA A 48 4.63 -8.48 5.18
C ALA A 48 4.13 -9.52 6.17
N GLU A 49 4.91 -10.56 6.39
CA GLU A 49 4.59 -11.62 7.35
C GLU A 49 5.62 -11.66 8.46
N LEU A 50 5.15 -11.92 9.67
CA LEU A 50 5.98 -12.16 10.83
C LEU A 50 5.46 -13.41 11.51
N ASP A 51 6.30 -14.44 11.60
CA ASP A 51 5.93 -15.74 12.18
C ASP A 51 4.66 -16.34 11.54
N GLY A 52 4.55 -16.19 10.23
CA GLY A 52 3.41 -16.71 9.46
C GLY A 52 2.15 -15.85 9.52
N GLU A 53 2.18 -14.74 10.25
CA GLU A 53 1.03 -13.83 10.41
C GLU A 53 1.18 -12.62 9.49
N LEU A 54 0.08 -12.21 8.86
CA LEU A 54 0.06 -11.00 8.04
C LEU A 54 0.10 -9.77 8.95
N VAL A 55 1.16 -8.98 8.83
CA VAL A 55 1.37 -7.79 9.68
C VAL A 55 1.45 -6.48 8.90
N GLY A 56 1.48 -6.53 7.59
CA GLY A 56 1.52 -5.32 6.78
C GLY A 56 1.15 -5.56 5.32
N THR A 57 0.67 -4.53 4.66
CA THR A 57 0.34 -4.54 3.23
C THR A 57 0.78 -3.25 2.56
N LEU A 58 0.98 -3.34 1.25
CA LEU A 58 1.19 -2.17 0.40
C LEU A 58 0.87 -2.57 -1.04
N ILE A 59 0.16 -1.72 -1.75
CA ILE A 59 -0.01 -1.88 -3.19
C ILE A 59 0.98 -0.97 -3.89
N ALA A 60 1.87 -1.54 -4.69
CA ALA A 60 2.87 -0.84 -5.47
C ALA A 60 2.47 -0.87 -6.95
N GLY A 61 1.58 0.04 -7.34
CA GLY A 61 1.00 0.08 -8.67
C GLY A 61 1.91 0.77 -9.69
N TRP A 62 2.00 0.20 -10.87
CA TRP A 62 2.73 0.76 -11.99
C TRP A 62 1.87 0.68 -13.24
N ASP A 63 1.61 1.81 -13.86
CA ASP A 63 0.73 1.86 -15.04
C ASP A 63 1.50 2.03 -16.37
N GLY A 64 2.82 1.94 -16.32
CA GLY A 64 3.68 2.19 -17.48
C GLY A 64 4.19 3.63 -17.55
N TRP A 65 3.65 4.50 -16.71
CA TRP A 65 4.02 5.91 -16.66
C TRP A 65 4.28 6.38 -15.24
N ARG A 66 3.40 6.05 -14.31
CA ARG A 66 3.47 6.50 -12.91
C ARG A 66 3.54 5.36 -11.94
N ALA A 67 4.26 5.59 -10.85
CA ALA A 67 4.34 4.70 -9.71
C ALA A 67 3.40 5.21 -8.61
N HIS A 68 2.48 4.37 -8.18
CA HIS A 68 1.46 4.73 -7.18
C HIS A 68 1.50 3.78 -6.01
N LEU A 69 1.39 4.34 -4.81
CA LEU A 69 1.37 3.56 -3.57
C LEU A 69 0.00 3.68 -2.92
N TYR A 70 -0.59 2.52 -2.63
CA TYR A 70 -1.92 2.41 -2.02
C TYR A 70 -1.89 1.40 -0.89
N ARG A 71 -2.78 1.56 0.06
CA ARG A 71 -3.03 0.57 1.11
C ARG A 71 -1.77 0.20 1.89
N LEU A 72 -0.96 1.18 2.22
CA LEU A 72 0.08 0.98 3.21
C LEU A 72 -0.60 0.86 4.57
N ALA A 73 -0.57 -0.34 5.13
CA ALA A 73 -1.21 -0.63 6.41
C ALA A 73 -0.32 -1.55 7.22
N VAL A 74 -0.21 -1.27 8.52
CA VAL A 74 0.57 -2.08 9.46
C VAL A 74 -0.34 -2.46 10.61
N HIS A 75 -0.29 -3.73 11.02
CA HIS A 75 -1.07 -4.23 12.13
C HIS A 75 -0.86 -3.34 13.37
N PRO A 76 -1.92 -2.90 14.05
CA PRO A 76 -1.77 -1.98 15.18
C PRO A 76 -0.80 -2.45 16.26
N SER A 77 -0.74 -3.76 16.51
CA SER A 77 0.17 -4.36 17.49
C SER A 77 1.62 -4.44 17.05
N HIS A 78 1.90 -4.15 15.78
CA HIS A 78 3.24 -4.29 15.21
C HIS A 78 3.80 -2.97 14.65
N ARG A 79 3.22 -1.85 15.01
CA ARG A 79 3.71 -0.54 14.61
C ARG A 79 5.05 -0.24 15.26
N ARG A 80 5.84 0.67 14.63
CA ARG A 80 7.18 1.07 15.07
C ARG A 80 8.21 -0.06 15.06
N LYS A 81 8.01 -1.06 14.20
CA LYS A 81 8.96 -2.18 14.02
C LYS A 81 9.64 -2.18 12.65
N GLY A 82 9.50 -1.08 11.90
CA GLY A 82 10.13 -0.96 10.59
C GLY A 82 9.38 -1.67 9.46
N ILE A 83 8.16 -2.14 9.69
CA ILE A 83 7.39 -2.87 8.67
C ILE A 83 7.06 -1.96 7.50
N ALA A 84 6.55 -0.76 7.75
CA ALA A 84 6.23 0.21 6.70
C ALA A 84 7.48 0.55 5.88
N THR A 85 8.60 0.81 6.55
CA THR A 85 9.87 1.13 5.89
C THR A 85 10.32 0.00 4.97
N THR A 86 10.19 -1.24 5.42
CA THR A 86 10.59 -2.41 4.63
C THR A 86 9.68 -2.61 3.42
N LEU A 87 8.37 -2.42 3.60
CA LEU A 87 7.41 -2.49 2.49
C LEU A 87 7.68 -1.41 1.45
N LEU A 88 7.91 -0.17 1.89
CA LEU A 88 8.21 0.93 1.00
C LEU A 88 9.53 0.71 0.24
N ALA A 89 10.55 0.18 0.90
CA ALA A 89 11.80 -0.14 0.23
C ALA A 89 11.61 -1.19 -0.87
N ALA A 90 10.78 -2.21 -0.63
CA ALA A 90 10.47 -3.23 -1.63
C ALA A 90 9.73 -2.62 -2.83
N ALA A 91 8.76 -1.74 -2.58
CA ALA A 91 8.04 -1.04 -3.64
C ALA A 91 8.97 -0.14 -4.45
N GLU A 92 9.85 0.58 -3.79
CA GLU A 92 10.80 1.48 -4.44
C GLU A 92 11.80 0.72 -5.32
N SER A 93 12.23 -0.46 -4.88
CA SER A 93 13.07 -1.33 -5.72
C SER A 93 12.35 -1.75 -6.99
N ARG A 94 11.07 -2.10 -6.90
CA ARG A 94 10.25 -2.43 -8.06
C ARG A 94 10.15 -1.24 -9.01
N PHE A 95 9.85 -0.06 -8.49
CA PHE A 95 9.71 1.15 -9.30
C PHE A 95 11.02 1.55 -9.96
N ALA A 96 12.14 1.42 -9.26
CA ALA A 96 13.46 1.69 -9.81
C ALA A 96 13.76 0.78 -11.00
N ALA A 97 13.36 -0.49 -10.91
CA ALA A 97 13.54 -1.44 -12.01
C ALA A 97 12.76 -1.04 -13.26
N PHE A 98 11.64 -0.34 -13.10
CA PHE A 98 10.87 0.21 -14.22
C PHE A 98 11.37 1.57 -14.71
N GLY A 99 12.34 2.18 -14.03
CA GLY A 99 12.86 3.49 -14.40
C GLY A 99 11.98 4.65 -13.93
N ALA A 100 11.16 4.46 -12.90
CA ALA A 100 10.30 5.51 -12.36
C ALA A 100 11.15 6.62 -11.73
N PHE A 101 10.75 7.89 -11.93
CA PHE A 101 11.42 9.04 -11.33
C PHE A 101 11.01 9.25 -9.88
N ARG A 102 9.77 8.94 -9.56
CA ARG A 102 9.21 9.15 -8.22
C ARG A 102 8.02 8.23 -8.02
N ALA A 103 7.60 8.12 -6.76
CA ALA A 103 6.38 7.42 -6.38
C ALA A 103 5.41 8.39 -5.73
N ASP A 104 4.12 8.23 -6.01
CA ASP A 104 3.05 9.04 -5.45
C ASP A 104 2.26 8.22 -4.44
N ALA A 105 1.78 8.87 -3.38
CA ALA A 105 0.87 8.25 -2.43
C ALA A 105 -0.25 9.24 -2.08
N MET A 106 -1.46 8.71 -1.88
CA MET A 106 -2.57 9.49 -1.35
C MET A 106 -2.66 9.23 0.14
N VAL A 107 -2.38 10.25 0.94
CA VAL A 107 -2.36 10.16 2.41
C VAL A 107 -3.42 11.09 2.95
N LEU A 108 -4.37 10.57 3.76
CA LEU A 108 -5.37 11.39 4.40
C LEU A 108 -4.71 12.43 5.31
N ASP A 109 -5.12 13.68 5.19
CA ASP A 109 -4.56 14.75 6.01
C ASP A 109 -4.78 14.49 7.49
N ASP A 110 -5.88 13.85 7.85
CA ASP A 110 -6.21 13.54 9.24
C ASP A 110 -5.49 12.31 9.79
N ASN A 111 -4.82 11.53 8.95
CA ASN A 111 -4.10 10.35 9.38
C ASN A 111 -2.69 10.71 9.85
N VAL A 112 -2.62 11.39 11.00
CA VAL A 112 -1.37 11.94 11.54
C VAL A 112 -0.34 10.83 11.83
N SER A 113 -0.79 9.66 12.27
CA SER A 113 0.13 8.55 12.55
C SER A 113 0.81 8.04 11.28
N ALA A 114 0.13 8.06 10.14
CA ALA A 114 0.72 7.67 8.87
C ALA A 114 1.73 8.70 8.37
N HIS A 115 1.53 10.00 8.68
CA HIS A 115 2.44 11.05 8.25
C HIS A 115 3.87 10.79 8.72
N GLY A 116 4.03 10.29 9.94
CA GLY A 116 5.36 9.97 10.47
C GLY A 116 6.07 8.89 9.66
N ALA A 117 5.36 7.83 9.30
CA ALA A 117 5.92 6.74 8.49
C ALA A 117 6.29 7.21 7.08
N TRP A 118 5.42 7.99 6.44
CA TRP A 118 5.69 8.52 5.11
C TRP A 118 6.88 9.48 5.12
N SER A 119 6.91 10.42 6.09
CA SER A 119 8.01 11.38 6.22
C SER A 119 9.34 10.70 6.50
N ALA A 120 9.34 9.68 7.36
CA ALA A 120 10.55 8.92 7.67
C ALA A 120 11.10 8.20 6.43
N ALA A 121 10.25 7.83 5.50
CA ALA A 121 10.65 7.20 4.25
C ALA A 121 11.02 8.20 3.15
N GLY A 122 10.97 9.50 3.43
CA GLY A 122 11.36 10.55 2.49
C GLY A 122 10.23 11.13 1.66
N TYR A 123 8.99 10.81 1.98
CA TYR A 123 7.83 11.36 1.27
C TYR A 123 7.38 12.66 1.91
N SER A 124 6.88 13.58 1.10
CA SER A 124 6.40 14.87 1.58
C SER A 124 5.17 15.32 0.79
N PRO A 125 4.29 16.12 1.43
CA PRO A 125 3.13 16.66 0.73
C PRO A 125 3.54 17.55 -0.44
N GLN A 126 2.68 17.59 -1.45
CA GLN A 126 2.81 18.49 -2.60
C GLN A 126 1.69 19.52 -2.53
N PRO A 127 1.91 20.68 -1.87
CA PRO A 127 0.81 21.60 -1.57
C PRO A 127 0.20 22.30 -2.80
N THR A 128 0.89 22.27 -3.93
CA THR A 128 0.37 22.86 -5.18
C THR A 128 -0.51 21.91 -5.98
N TRP A 129 -0.65 20.66 -5.52
CA TRP A 129 -1.43 19.64 -6.21
C TRP A 129 -2.64 19.25 -5.36
N SER A 130 -3.77 19.05 -6.03
CA SER A 130 -4.99 18.59 -5.37
C SER A 130 -5.54 17.38 -6.08
N ARG A 131 -6.21 16.50 -5.31
CA ARG A 131 -6.89 15.35 -5.85
C ARG A 131 -8.27 15.77 -6.35
N TRP A 132 -8.54 15.51 -7.63
CA TRP A 132 -9.84 15.77 -8.25
C TRP A 132 -10.50 14.45 -8.57
N VAL A 133 -11.70 14.21 -8.11
CA VAL A 133 -12.39 12.93 -8.26
C VAL A 133 -13.79 13.11 -8.84
N LYS A 134 -14.21 12.09 -9.55
CA LYS A 134 -15.58 11.97 -10.03
C LYS A 134 -15.99 10.51 -9.91
N PRO A 135 -17.04 10.20 -9.13
CA PRO A 135 -17.55 8.84 -9.09
C PRO A 135 -18.04 8.42 -10.47
N LEU A 136 -17.71 7.17 -10.85
CA LEU A 136 -18.12 6.63 -12.15
C LEU A 136 -19.34 5.71 -12.05
N LYS A 137 -19.74 5.40 -10.83
CA LYS A 137 -20.94 4.63 -10.52
C LYS A 137 -21.62 5.21 -9.31
#